data_07a8e125dd6a13007b5b341705ed6008
#
_entry.id   07a8e125dd6a13007b5b341705ed6008
#
_cell.length_a   1.000
_cell.length_b   1.000
_cell.length_c   1.000
_cell.angle_alpha   90.00
_cell.angle_beta   90.00
_cell.angle_gamma   90.00
#
_symmetry.space_group_name_H-M   'P 1'
#
loop_
_entity.id
_entity.type
_entity.pdbx_description
1 polymer ?
#
loop_
_entity_poly.entity_id
_entity_poly.type
_entity_poly.pdbx_seq_one_letter_code
_entity_poly.pdbx_strand_id
1 'polypeptide(L)'
;KEHGGIWADSTLLFTRDVDSIMNPDTDFYTCHHTAKNTNVANGKWTVFFIACGKDNILPAFLLDMFYSYWKNHQQIVTYLFFDYLVSIAYENIPAITEMVDSVPLQRISNLSKCLNMPFNEKSMEEFSANYGFHKLTYKKQFNMLTPEGKETIYAHLLHNSTHGIDADQT
;
A
#
# COMPACT_ATOMS: atom_id res chain seq x y z
N LYS A 1 -8.05 16.00 -1.07
CA LYS A 1 -7.91 17.26 -0.35
C LYS A 1 -9.13 17.58 0.52
N GLU A 2 -10.32 17.66 -0.05
CA GLU A 2 -11.53 18.17 0.65
C GLU A 2 -12.08 17.25 1.74
N HIS A 3 -11.88 15.94 1.62
CA HIS A 3 -12.49 14.95 2.52
C HIS A 3 -11.47 14.15 3.31
N GLY A 4 -10.19 14.19 2.94
CA GLY A 4 -9.22 13.21 3.42
C GLY A 4 -9.50 11.82 2.84
N GLY A 5 -8.94 10.79 3.45
CA GLY A 5 -9.20 9.39 3.09
C GLY A 5 -7.95 8.60 2.78
N ILE A 6 -8.17 7.40 2.25
CA ILE A 6 -7.13 6.41 2.00
C ILE A 6 -7.07 6.10 0.51
N TRP A 7 -5.91 6.23 -0.07
CA TRP A 7 -5.57 5.63 -1.36
C TRP A 7 -4.95 4.25 -1.12
N ALA A 8 -5.56 3.24 -1.68
CA ALA A 8 -5.08 1.86 -1.65
C ALA A 8 -5.05 1.31 -3.08
N ASP A 9 -3.88 0.82 -3.49
CA ASP A 9 -3.71 0.14 -4.79
C ASP A 9 -4.52 -1.16 -4.83
N SER A 10 -5.12 -1.48 -5.97
CA SER A 10 -5.92 -2.70 -6.18
C SER A 10 -5.16 -4.02 -5.93
N THR A 11 -3.86 -3.98 -5.79
CA THR A 11 -3.03 -5.14 -5.44
C THR A 11 -2.72 -5.27 -3.94
N LEU A 12 -3.40 -4.49 -3.09
CA LEU A 12 -3.32 -4.66 -1.65
C LEU A 12 -4.37 -5.65 -1.15
N LEU A 13 -3.92 -6.58 -0.34
CA LEU A 13 -4.77 -7.48 0.45
C LEU A 13 -4.70 -7.03 1.92
N PHE A 14 -5.83 -6.67 2.48
CA PHE A 14 -5.96 -6.37 3.92
C PHE A 14 -6.34 -7.66 4.65
N THR A 15 -5.63 -7.95 5.72
CA THR A 15 -5.89 -9.10 6.61
C THR A 15 -6.35 -8.65 8.00
N ARG A 16 -6.44 -7.34 8.20
CA ARG A 16 -6.95 -6.70 9.42
C ARG A 16 -7.70 -5.44 9.03
N ASP A 17 -8.58 -4.99 9.91
CA ASP A 17 -9.28 -3.73 9.74
C ASP A 17 -8.29 -2.56 9.65
N VAL A 18 -8.58 -1.62 8.77
CA VAL A 18 -7.70 -0.47 8.51
C VAL A 18 -7.48 0.35 9.78
N ASP A 19 -8.51 0.52 10.60
CA ASP A 19 -8.44 1.24 11.89
C ASP A 19 -7.52 0.54 12.91
N SER A 20 -7.25 -0.76 12.73
CA SER A 20 -6.28 -1.49 13.54
C SER A 20 -4.83 -1.37 13.02
N ILE A 21 -4.66 -0.93 11.77
CA ILE A 21 -3.36 -0.75 11.11
C ILE A 21 -2.81 0.64 11.35
N MET A 22 -3.69 1.63 11.29
CA MET A 22 -3.35 3.04 11.48
C MET A 22 -4.33 3.71 12.44
N ASN A 23 -3.84 4.68 13.21
CA ASN A 23 -4.74 5.49 14.02
C ASN A 23 -5.58 6.38 13.08
N PRO A 24 -6.93 6.33 13.13
CA PRO A 24 -7.80 7.15 12.28
C PRO A 24 -7.61 8.66 12.48
N ASP A 25 -7.11 9.08 13.65
CA ASP A 25 -6.80 10.48 13.94
C ASP A 25 -5.46 10.96 13.37
N THR A 26 -4.71 10.06 12.70
CA THR A 26 -3.42 10.42 12.11
C THR A 26 -3.65 11.25 10.85
N ASP A 27 -3.03 12.44 10.79
CA ASP A 27 -3.14 13.32 9.63
C ASP A 27 -2.48 12.78 8.37
N PHE A 28 -1.47 11.91 8.53
CA PHE A 28 -0.77 11.26 7.42
C PHE A 28 -0.29 9.87 7.79
N TYR A 29 -0.46 8.92 6.86
CA TYR A 29 0.06 7.57 7.01
C TYR A 29 0.46 6.98 5.67
N THR A 30 1.55 6.23 5.66
CA THR A 30 2.06 5.47 4.50
C THR A 30 2.85 4.26 5.00
N CYS A 31 3.25 3.38 4.12
CA CYS A 31 4.16 2.30 4.49
C CYS A 31 5.61 2.81 4.51
N HIS A 32 6.13 3.03 5.72
CA HIS A 32 7.52 3.42 5.96
C HIS A 32 8.34 2.18 6.35
N HIS A 33 9.41 1.89 5.62
CA HIS A 33 10.22 0.68 5.83
C HIS A 33 11.72 0.94 5.71
N THR A 34 12.51 0.10 6.39
CA THR A 34 13.98 0.22 6.45
C THR A 34 14.71 -0.30 5.21
N ALA A 35 14.01 -0.95 4.26
CA ALA A 35 14.67 -1.43 3.07
C ALA A 35 15.26 -0.24 2.30
N LYS A 36 16.58 -0.21 2.18
CA LYS A 36 17.27 0.73 1.30
C LYS A 36 16.87 0.41 -0.12
N ASN A 37 15.90 1.15 -0.64
CA ASN A 37 15.52 1.09 -2.02
C ASN A 37 16.39 2.06 -2.82
N THR A 38 16.75 1.65 -4.00
CA THR A 38 17.33 2.53 -5.02
C THR A 38 16.31 3.52 -5.58
N ASN A 39 15.08 3.49 -5.07
CA ASN A 39 13.97 4.35 -5.47
C ASN A 39 14.03 5.70 -4.78
N VAL A 40 13.41 6.71 -5.39
CA VAL A 40 13.33 8.09 -4.90
C VAL A 40 12.82 8.16 -3.45
N ALA A 41 11.82 7.34 -3.09
CA ALA A 41 11.25 7.29 -1.75
C ALA A 41 12.21 6.83 -0.65
N ASN A 42 13.27 6.10 -1.00
CA ASN A 42 14.25 5.53 -0.06
C ASN A 42 13.64 4.82 1.17
N GLY A 43 12.46 4.21 0.98
CA GLY A 43 11.70 3.52 2.02
C GLY A 43 10.80 4.40 2.88
N LYS A 44 10.87 5.73 2.76
CA LYS A 44 10.12 6.67 3.61
C LYS A 44 8.61 6.69 3.33
N TRP A 45 8.22 6.43 2.09
CA TRP A 45 6.83 6.30 1.68
C TRP A 45 6.63 5.24 0.61
N THR A 46 5.38 4.88 0.38
CA THR A 46 4.97 4.04 -0.75
C THR A 46 3.70 4.62 -1.37
N VAL A 47 3.67 4.69 -2.71
CA VAL A 47 2.51 5.23 -3.43
C VAL A 47 1.34 4.26 -3.51
N PHE A 48 1.53 3.01 -3.12
CA PHE A 48 0.45 2.02 -3.14
C PHE A 48 -0.47 2.10 -1.92
N PHE A 49 -0.05 2.79 -0.83
CA PHE A 49 -0.86 3.03 0.35
C PHE A 49 -0.53 4.38 0.97
N ILE A 50 -1.46 5.32 0.86
CA ILE A 50 -1.35 6.66 1.43
C ILE A 50 -2.69 7.03 2.06
N ALA A 51 -2.68 7.41 3.33
CA ALA A 51 -3.81 7.99 4.00
C ALA A 51 -3.48 9.44 4.39
N CYS A 52 -4.43 10.34 4.19
CA CYS A 52 -4.29 11.75 4.56
C CYS A 52 -5.56 12.23 5.23
N GLY A 53 -5.39 13.05 6.26
CA GLY A 53 -6.48 13.82 6.87
C GLY A 53 -7.06 14.85 5.91
N LYS A 54 -8.19 15.40 6.30
CA LYS A 54 -8.81 16.53 5.59
C LYS A 54 -7.84 17.73 5.59
N ASP A 55 -7.75 18.42 4.46
CA ASP A 55 -6.93 19.61 4.27
C ASP A 55 -5.40 19.39 4.46
N ASN A 56 -4.94 18.12 4.43
CA ASN A 56 -3.53 17.80 4.50
C ASN A 56 -2.72 18.49 3.40
N ILE A 57 -1.56 19.02 3.76
CA ILE A 57 -0.69 19.83 2.90
C ILE A 57 -0.14 19.06 1.70
N LEU A 58 0.17 17.76 1.85
CA LEU A 58 0.77 16.95 0.78
C LEU A 58 -0.17 16.75 -0.42
N PRO A 59 -1.43 16.31 -0.27
CA PRO A 59 -2.38 16.26 -1.37
C PRO A 59 -2.64 17.63 -2.01
N ALA A 60 -2.61 18.73 -1.22
CA ALA A 60 -2.75 20.06 -1.76
C ALA A 60 -1.60 20.41 -2.69
N PHE A 61 -0.36 20.22 -2.23
CA PHE A 61 0.85 20.42 -3.02
C PHE A 61 0.85 19.56 -4.29
N LEU A 62 0.57 18.26 -4.17
CA LEU A 62 0.56 17.34 -5.31
C LEU A 62 -0.46 17.75 -6.36
N LEU A 63 -1.67 18.17 -5.94
CA LEU A 63 -2.71 18.61 -6.86
C LEU A 63 -2.26 19.82 -7.67
N ASP A 64 -1.67 20.84 -7.02
CA ASP A 64 -1.18 22.05 -7.68
C ASP A 64 -0.02 21.73 -8.65
N MET A 65 0.88 20.82 -8.26
CA MET A 65 1.98 20.36 -9.11
C MET A 65 1.48 19.58 -10.33
N PHE A 66 0.53 18.68 -10.16
CA PHE A 66 -0.08 17.96 -11.28
C PHE A 66 -0.80 18.89 -12.23
N TYR A 67 -1.61 19.84 -11.75
CA TYR A 67 -2.26 20.83 -12.61
C TYR A 67 -1.25 21.69 -13.36
N SER A 68 -0.19 22.14 -12.72
CA SER A 68 0.87 22.92 -13.36
C SER A 68 1.60 22.14 -14.43
N TYR A 69 1.89 20.86 -14.16
CA TYR A 69 2.54 19.97 -15.13
C TYR A 69 1.67 19.74 -16.36
N TRP A 70 0.41 19.33 -16.17
CA TRP A 70 -0.48 18.97 -17.28
C TRP A 70 -0.96 20.16 -18.12
N LYS A 71 -0.80 21.39 -17.66
CA LYS A 71 -1.01 22.58 -18.50
C LYS A 71 -0.04 22.65 -19.67
N ASN A 72 1.17 22.11 -19.50
CA ASN A 72 2.26 22.28 -20.46
C ASN A 72 2.75 20.96 -21.07
N HIS A 73 2.26 19.82 -20.61
CA HIS A 73 2.73 18.49 -21.00
C HIS A 73 1.56 17.58 -21.31
N GLN A 74 1.71 16.74 -22.34
CA GLN A 74 0.69 15.75 -22.74
C GLN A 74 1.07 14.30 -22.37
N GLN A 75 2.30 14.10 -21.90
CA GLN A 75 2.81 12.79 -21.54
C GLN A 75 3.55 12.87 -20.21
N ILE A 76 3.49 11.79 -19.42
CA ILE A 76 4.22 11.70 -18.17
C ILE A 76 5.71 11.48 -18.45
N VAL A 77 6.56 12.24 -17.79
CA VAL A 77 8.02 12.19 -18.00
C VAL A 77 8.64 10.88 -17.48
N THR A 78 8.06 10.28 -16.46
CA THR A 78 8.54 9.04 -15.86
C THR A 78 7.41 8.31 -15.12
N TYR A 79 7.50 6.98 -15.06
CA TYR A 79 6.59 6.17 -14.24
C TYR A 79 6.59 6.57 -12.75
N LEU A 80 7.74 7.02 -12.23
CA LEU A 80 7.91 7.44 -10.84
C LEU A 80 7.59 8.93 -10.60
N PHE A 81 6.85 9.57 -11.51
CA PHE A 81 6.59 11.00 -11.43
C PHE A 81 5.96 11.43 -10.10
N PHE A 82 5.02 10.64 -9.58
CA PHE A 82 4.42 10.88 -8.27
C PHE A 82 5.48 10.87 -7.16
N ASP A 83 6.36 9.86 -7.14
CA ASP A 83 7.45 9.76 -6.15
C ASP A 83 8.40 10.96 -6.20
N TYR A 84 8.72 11.45 -7.40
CA TYR A 84 9.54 12.66 -7.56
C TYR A 84 8.84 13.90 -7.00
N LEU A 85 7.53 14.06 -7.19
CA LEU A 85 6.80 15.18 -6.60
C LEU A 85 6.78 15.09 -5.07
N VAL A 86 6.58 13.92 -4.50
CA VAL A 86 6.67 13.71 -3.06
C VAL A 86 8.08 14.01 -2.54
N SER A 87 9.13 13.59 -3.27
CA SER A 87 10.52 13.90 -2.91
C SER A 87 10.79 15.41 -2.90
N ILE A 88 10.31 16.13 -3.91
CA ILE A 88 10.44 17.59 -3.97
C ILE A 88 9.74 18.23 -2.76
N ALA A 89 8.52 17.78 -2.43
CA ALA A 89 7.81 18.26 -1.26
C ALA A 89 8.55 17.95 0.05
N TYR A 90 9.01 16.72 0.19
CA TYR A 90 9.76 16.22 1.34
C TYR A 90 11.06 17.02 1.56
N GLU A 91 11.82 17.32 0.52
CA GLU A 91 13.10 18.01 0.60
C GLU A 91 12.97 19.53 0.82
N ASN A 92 11.82 20.14 0.48
CA ASN A 92 11.69 21.58 0.44
C ASN A 92 10.62 22.14 1.41
N ILE A 93 9.75 21.30 1.97
CA ILE A 93 8.66 21.73 2.85
C ILE A 93 8.82 21.06 4.22
N PRO A 94 9.38 21.74 5.24
CA PRO A 94 9.67 21.16 6.55
C PRO A 94 8.48 20.43 7.19
N ALA A 95 7.28 20.98 7.08
CA ALA A 95 6.07 20.34 7.61
C ALA A 95 5.77 18.97 6.96
N ILE A 96 6.10 18.79 5.67
CA ILE A 96 5.97 17.51 4.99
C ILE A 96 7.10 16.55 5.42
N THR A 97 8.32 17.05 5.59
CA THR A 97 9.43 16.26 6.12
C THR A 97 9.09 15.69 7.49
N GLU A 98 8.66 16.52 8.42
CA GLU A 98 8.27 16.12 9.77
C GLU A 98 7.10 15.13 9.76
N MET A 99 6.09 15.39 8.95
CA MET A 99 4.92 14.52 8.80
C MET A 99 5.31 13.12 8.28
N VAL A 100 6.13 13.04 7.24
CA VAL A 100 6.59 11.76 6.66
C VAL A 100 7.49 11.02 7.65
N ASP A 101 8.42 11.72 8.30
CA ASP A 101 9.36 11.11 9.24
C ASP A 101 8.70 10.66 10.56
N SER A 102 7.53 11.19 10.88
CA SER A 102 6.74 10.76 12.04
C SER A 102 6.05 9.40 11.85
N VAL A 103 5.93 8.92 10.59
CA VAL A 103 5.29 7.62 10.32
C VAL A 103 6.14 6.48 10.90
N PRO A 104 5.58 5.61 11.74
CA PRO A 104 6.32 4.50 12.33
C PRO A 104 6.88 3.54 11.28
N LEU A 105 8.08 3.03 11.53
CA LEU A 105 8.69 2.00 10.70
C LEU A 105 7.87 0.70 10.73
N GLN A 106 7.63 0.15 9.57
CA GLN A 106 6.86 -1.08 9.39
C GLN A 106 7.69 -2.18 8.74
N ARG A 107 7.27 -3.41 8.98
CA ARG A 107 7.82 -4.56 8.26
C ARG A 107 7.05 -4.76 6.96
N ILE A 108 7.78 -5.01 5.87
CA ILE A 108 7.18 -5.38 4.59
C ILE A 108 6.83 -6.86 4.61
N SER A 109 5.58 -7.15 4.30
CA SER A 109 5.10 -8.52 4.14
C SER A 109 5.79 -9.23 2.98
N ASN A 110 6.12 -10.51 3.19
CA ASN A 110 6.63 -11.41 2.16
C ASN A 110 5.54 -12.33 1.55
N LEU A 111 4.27 -12.12 1.85
CA LEU A 111 3.18 -12.98 1.42
C LEU A 111 3.20 -13.24 -0.10
N SER A 112 3.47 -12.22 -0.91
CA SER A 112 3.58 -12.35 -2.37
C SER A 112 4.63 -13.36 -2.86
N LYS A 113 5.61 -13.73 -2.01
CA LYS A 113 6.62 -14.75 -2.30
C LYS A 113 6.17 -16.15 -1.90
N CYS A 114 5.18 -16.24 -1.03
CA CYS A 114 4.70 -17.49 -0.43
C CYS A 114 3.41 -18.01 -1.05
N LEU A 115 2.78 -17.26 -1.97
CA LEU A 115 1.45 -17.58 -2.51
C LEU A 115 1.35 -18.97 -3.16
N ASN A 116 2.42 -19.50 -3.74
CA ASN A 116 2.45 -20.86 -4.30
C ASN A 116 2.86 -21.95 -3.28
N MET A 117 3.12 -21.59 -2.03
CA MET A 117 3.41 -22.55 -0.97
C MET A 117 2.12 -23.25 -0.51
N PRO A 118 2.21 -24.47 0.05
CA PRO A 118 1.06 -25.13 0.64
C PRO A 118 0.41 -24.25 1.70
N PHE A 119 -0.91 -24.19 1.69
CA PHE A 119 -1.67 -23.50 2.73
C PHE A 119 -1.40 -24.09 4.11
N ASN A 120 -1.22 -23.24 5.09
CA ASN A 120 -1.08 -23.59 6.49
C ASN A 120 -1.70 -22.50 7.34
N GLU A 121 -2.70 -22.84 8.13
CA GLU A 121 -3.48 -21.91 8.95
C GLU A 121 -2.58 -21.10 9.90
N LYS A 122 -1.67 -21.76 10.60
CA LYS A 122 -0.73 -21.10 11.51
C LYS A 122 0.14 -20.04 10.80
N SER A 123 0.60 -20.33 9.59
CA SER A 123 1.38 -19.38 8.80
C SER A 123 0.54 -18.16 8.39
N MET A 124 -0.75 -18.37 8.07
CA MET A 124 -1.66 -17.26 7.74
C MET A 124 -1.99 -16.41 8.96
N GLU A 125 -2.20 -17.00 10.12
CA GLU A 125 -2.34 -16.28 11.39
C GLU A 125 -1.12 -15.41 11.68
N GLU A 126 0.09 -15.98 11.51
CA GLU A 126 1.35 -15.24 11.68
C GLU A 126 1.48 -14.08 10.69
N PHE A 127 1.10 -14.25 9.44
CA PHE A 127 1.05 -13.16 8.46
C PHE A 127 0.08 -12.07 8.88
N SER A 128 -1.13 -12.42 9.29
CA SER A 128 -2.15 -11.48 9.73
C SER A 128 -1.76 -10.75 11.02
N ALA A 129 -1.12 -11.44 11.96
CA ALA A 129 -0.67 -10.85 13.22
C ALA A 129 0.48 -9.86 13.03
N ASN A 130 1.43 -10.17 12.13
CA ASN A 130 2.63 -9.35 11.91
C ASN A 130 2.42 -8.22 10.90
N TYR A 131 1.43 -8.35 9.99
CA TYR A 131 1.20 -7.41 8.89
C TYR A 131 -0.29 -7.17 8.72
N GLY A 132 -0.72 -5.91 8.75
CA GLY A 132 -2.12 -5.55 8.56
C GLY A 132 -2.55 -5.59 7.10
N PHE A 133 -1.60 -5.45 6.16
CA PHE A 133 -1.84 -5.53 4.73
C PHE A 133 -0.62 -6.11 3.98
N HIS A 134 -0.86 -6.60 2.77
CA HIS A 134 0.13 -7.28 1.95
C HIS A 134 0.12 -6.74 0.52
N LYS A 135 1.26 -6.28 0.03
CA LYS A 135 1.41 -5.91 -1.38
C LYS A 135 1.58 -7.16 -2.23
N LEU A 136 0.58 -7.46 -3.02
CA LEU A 136 0.58 -8.55 -3.98
C LEU A 136 1.03 -8.06 -5.37
N THR A 137 1.01 -8.95 -6.36
CA THR A 137 1.36 -8.63 -7.74
C THR A 137 0.52 -9.46 -8.73
N TYR A 138 0.03 -8.80 -9.77
CA TYR A 138 -0.62 -9.45 -10.91
C TYR A 138 0.38 -9.93 -11.98
N LYS A 139 1.67 -9.59 -11.83
CA LYS A 139 2.73 -9.93 -12.82
C LYS A 139 3.23 -11.37 -12.73
N LYS A 140 2.77 -12.12 -11.73
CA LYS A 140 3.12 -13.52 -11.52
C LYS A 140 1.89 -14.39 -11.65
N GLN A 141 2.08 -15.59 -12.18
CA GLN A 141 1.07 -16.63 -12.10
C GLN A 141 1.16 -17.35 -10.75
N PHE A 142 0.00 -17.58 -10.17
CA PHE A 142 -0.15 -18.33 -8.95
C PHE A 142 -1.01 -19.57 -9.22
N ASN A 143 -0.62 -20.69 -8.66
CA ASN A 143 -1.27 -21.98 -8.86
C ASN A 143 -2.28 -22.25 -7.73
N MET A 144 -3.37 -22.95 -8.07
CA MET A 144 -4.35 -23.39 -7.06
C MET A 144 -3.82 -24.53 -6.20
N LEU A 145 -3.00 -25.40 -6.79
CA LEU A 145 -2.42 -26.57 -6.13
C LEU A 145 -0.89 -26.55 -6.27
N THR A 146 -0.22 -27.10 -5.26
CA THR A 146 1.22 -27.42 -5.33
C THR A 146 1.46 -28.62 -6.27
N PRO A 147 2.71 -28.90 -6.67
CA PRO A 147 3.02 -30.12 -7.44
C PRO A 147 2.56 -31.43 -6.77
N GLU A 148 2.48 -31.42 -5.43
CA GLU A 148 2.01 -32.57 -4.63
C GLU A 148 0.46 -32.59 -4.45
N GLY A 149 -0.27 -31.70 -5.14
CA GLY A 149 -1.74 -31.64 -5.10
C GLY A 149 -2.33 -30.99 -3.83
N LYS A 150 -1.53 -30.26 -3.02
CA LYS A 150 -2.02 -29.54 -1.86
C LYS A 150 -2.51 -28.16 -2.25
N GLU A 151 -3.57 -27.67 -1.59
CA GLU A 151 -4.05 -26.30 -1.73
C GLU A 151 -2.93 -25.30 -1.43
N THR A 152 -2.81 -24.27 -2.25
CA THR A 152 -1.84 -23.18 -2.04
C THR A 152 -2.44 -22.06 -1.20
N ILE A 153 -1.58 -21.20 -0.64
CA ILE A 153 -2.00 -19.97 0.05
C ILE A 153 -2.84 -19.10 -0.91
N TYR A 154 -2.47 -19.03 -2.20
CA TYR A 154 -3.23 -18.29 -3.20
C TYR A 154 -4.66 -18.81 -3.35
N ALA A 155 -4.83 -20.13 -3.50
CA ALA A 155 -6.15 -20.75 -3.63
C ALA A 155 -7.02 -20.48 -2.41
N HIS A 156 -6.46 -20.64 -1.21
CA HIS A 156 -7.16 -20.37 0.04
C HIS A 156 -7.66 -18.92 0.14
N LEU A 157 -6.80 -17.96 -0.17
CA LEU A 157 -7.17 -16.53 -0.16
C LEU A 157 -8.26 -16.22 -1.19
N LEU A 158 -8.20 -16.83 -2.38
CA LEU A 158 -9.19 -16.62 -3.42
C LEU A 158 -10.56 -17.19 -3.01
N HIS A 159 -10.61 -18.41 -2.44
CA HIS A 159 -11.86 -19.02 -1.97
C HIS A 159 -12.52 -18.18 -0.87
N ASN A 160 -11.74 -17.68 0.09
CA ASN A 160 -12.29 -16.88 1.19
C ASN A 160 -12.74 -15.48 0.75
N SER A 161 -12.12 -14.90 -0.28
CA SER A 161 -12.56 -13.59 -0.81
C SER A 161 -13.89 -13.66 -1.56
N THR A 162 -14.24 -14.81 -2.16
CA THR A 162 -15.50 -15.00 -2.88
C THR A 162 -16.68 -15.27 -1.96
N HIS A 163 -16.46 -15.81 -0.75
CA HIS A 163 -17.53 -16.03 0.22
C HIS A 163 -17.96 -14.78 1.00
N GLY A 164 -17.15 -13.71 1.00
CA GLY A 164 -17.52 -12.44 1.66
C GLY A 164 -18.47 -11.55 0.84
N ILE A 165 -18.67 -11.84 -0.45
CA ILE A 165 -19.51 -11.02 -1.33
C ILE A 165 -20.98 -11.46 -1.28
N ASP A 166 -21.26 -12.72 -0.94
CA ASP A 166 -22.62 -13.28 -0.96
C ASP A 166 -23.41 -13.08 0.36
N ALA A 167 -22.78 -12.56 1.42
CA ALA A 167 -23.42 -12.43 2.74
C ALA A 167 -24.24 -11.14 2.94
N ASP A 168 -24.03 -10.10 2.11
CA ASP A 168 -24.69 -8.80 2.27
C ASP A 168 -25.84 -8.54 1.27
N GLN A 169 -26.34 -9.57 0.55
CA GLN A 169 -27.46 -9.43 -0.40
C GLN A 169 -28.72 -10.23 0.00
N THR A 170 -28.91 -10.50 1.29
CA THR A 170 -30.18 -11.06 1.77
C THR A 170 -30.87 -10.15 2.78
#